data_8f058d7fecbc7cdb5c507d5ee11cca72
#
_entry.id   8f058d7fecbc7cdb5c507d5ee11cca72
#
_cell.length_a   1.000
_cell.length_b   1.000
_cell.length_c   1.000
_cell.angle_alpha   90.00
_cell.angle_beta   90.00
_cell.angle_gamma   90.00
#
_symmetry.space_group_name_H-M   'P 1'
#
loop_
_entity.id
_entity.type
_entity.pdbx_description
1 polymer ?
#
loop_
_entity_poly.entity_id
_entity_poly.type
_entity_poly.pdbx_seq_one_letter_code
_entity_poly.pdbx_strand_id
1 'polypeptide(L)'
;MGEKIRIAIAGYGNVGRGVKAAIEASSDMVLCGIVSRNPERVKKELGASDIMVMDINDIAGWTRELSPDLAILCGGSSTDLPVQGPKLAAHLSTVDSFDNHGEIPNYFNAMDKAAHDSGNVAVISTGWDPGIFSLERVLASSFIPGVKPYGFYGLSESGGLSMGHSDAIRRIPGVKDARQYTHAEPDAIAKVRSGGNPVLTAGEMHWRECFIVLEDSADAGAVEETVKNMPNYFAPYRTVVNFITQDELNIRFSGFPHGGCVIASGTTADGGSAQIEYQCNWGSNPAATASVLVAHARATMRLKKDGKSGAFTILDIPPAYFSNLSREELLKKFM
;
A
#
# COMPACT_ATOMS: atom_id res chain seq x y z
N MET A 1 -29.31 -5.68 -12.52
CA MET A 1 -27.94 -5.49 -12.10
C MET A 1 -27.34 -4.35 -12.90
N GLY A 2 -26.72 -3.38 -12.25
CA GLY A 2 -26.02 -2.30 -12.98
C GLY A 2 -24.83 -2.85 -13.80
N GLU A 3 -24.34 -2.07 -14.74
CA GLU A 3 -23.14 -2.39 -15.50
C GLU A 3 -21.94 -2.49 -14.55
N LYS A 4 -21.11 -3.56 -14.70
CA LYS A 4 -19.94 -3.77 -13.85
C LYS A 4 -18.83 -2.79 -14.21
N ILE A 5 -18.13 -2.29 -13.20
CA ILE A 5 -16.95 -1.45 -13.39
C ILE A 5 -15.85 -2.27 -14.09
N ARG A 6 -15.38 -1.80 -15.23
CA ARG A 6 -14.36 -2.44 -16.06
C ARG A 6 -12.97 -1.95 -15.63
N ILE A 7 -12.15 -2.85 -15.11
CA ILE A 7 -10.85 -2.51 -14.53
C ILE A 7 -9.70 -3.10 -15.36
N ALA A 8 -8.74 -2.26 -15.70
CA ALA A 8 -7.43 -2.69 -16.18
C ALA A 8 -6.43 -2.72 -15.00
N ILE A 9 -5.55 -3.72 -14.95
CA ILE A 9 -4.44 -3.79 -13.99
C ILE A 9 -3.17 -3.33 -14.69
N ALA A 10 -2.54 -2.27 -14.21
CA ALA A 10 -1.26 -1.79 -14.72
C ALA A 10 -0.11 -2.26 -13.81
N GLY A 11 0.61 -3.29 -14.26
CA GLY A 11 1.64 -3.99 -13.49
C GLY A 11 1.14 -5.28 -12.84
N TYR A 12 1.88 -6.38 -13.02
CA TYR A 12 1.48 -7.71 -12.53
C TYR A 12 2.59 -8.33 -11.67
N GLY A 13 2.82 -7.67 -10.52
CA GLY A 13 3.63 -8.14 -9.39
C GLY A 13 2.75 -8.71 -8.27
N ASN A 14 3.25 -8.71 -7.04
CA ASN A 14 2.50 -9.23 -5.88
C ASN A 14 1.17 -8.47 -5.66
N VAL A 15 1.18 -7.14 -5.76
CA VAL A 15 -0.04 -6.33 -5.64
C VAL A 15 -0.99 -6.59 -6.81
N GLY A 16 -0.49 -6.62 -8.04
CA GLY A 16 -1.33 -6.89 -9.23
C GLY A 16 -2.02 -8.25 -9.20
N ARG A 17 -1.35 -9.29 -8.69
CA ARG A 17 -1.98 -10.61 -8.44
C ARG A 17 -3.09 -10.53 -7.39
N GLY A 18 -2.82 -9.79 -6.31
CA GLY A 18 -3.83 -9.53 -5.28
C GLY A 18 -5.04 -8.78 -5.82
N VAL A 19 -4.82 -7.74 -6.66
CA VAL A 19 -5.88 -6.96 -7.31
C VAL A 19 -6.73 -7.84 -8.22
N LYS A 20 -6.12 -8.73 -9.03
CA LYS A 20 -6.86 -9.71 -9.83
C LYS A 20 -7.80 -10.54 -8.95
N ALA A 21 -7.27 -11.14 -7.89
CA ALA A 21 -8.07 -11.95 -6.98
C ALA A 21 -9.20 -11.14 -6.28
N ALA A 22 -8.92 -9.90 -5.88
CA ALA A 22 -9.91 -9.03 -5.24
C ALA A 22 -11.02 -8.58 -6.22
N ILE A 23 -10.70 -8.34 -7.49
CA ILE A 23 -11.70 -8.06 -8.54
C ILE A 23 -12.58 -9.29 -8.77
N GLU A 24 -11.99 -10.48 -8.88
CA GLU A 24 -12.73 -11.74 -9.08
C GLU A 24 -13.70 -12.04 -7.92
N ALA A 25 -13.34 -11.63 -6.70
CA ALA A 25 -14.21 -11.73 -5.53
C ALA A 25 -15.29 -10.64 -5.46
N SER A 26 -15.25 -9.62 -6.31
CA SER A 26 -16.17 -8.48 -6.30
C SER A 26 -17.32 -8.70 -7.28
N SER A 27 -18.56 -8.51 -6.83
CA SER A 27 -19.76 -8.72 -7.66
C SER A 27 -20.03 -7.60 -8.67
N ASP A 28 -19.50 -6.40 -8.41
CA ASP A 28 -19.75 -5.15 -9.13
C ASP A 28 -18.62 -4.73 -10.06
N MET A 29 -17.59 -5.57 -10.22
CA MET A 29 -16.41 -5.29 -11.03
C MET A 29 -16.08 -6.43 -11.99
N VAL A 30 -15.31 -6.12 -13.02
CA VAL A 30 -14.77 -7.10 -13.97
C VAL A 30 -13.36 -6.68 -14.42
N LEU A 31 -12.44 -7.64 -14.43
CA LEU A 31 -11.10 -7.45 -15.01
C LEU A 31 -11.23 -7.51 -16.55
N CYS A 32 -10.88 -6.41 -17.23
CA CYS A 32 -10.91 -6.35 -18.69
C CYS A 32 -9.55 -6.64 -19.32
N GLY A 33 -8.46 -6.55 -18.57
CA GLY A 33 -7.12 -6.91 -19.04
C GLY A 33 -6.01 -6.46 -18.09
N ILE A 34 -4.80 -6.90 -18.41
CA ILE A 34 -3.57 -6.57 -17.68
C ILE A 34 -2.60 -5.90 -18.64
N VAL A 35 -2.00 -4.79 -18.21
CA VAL A 35 -0.96 -4.13 -18.97
C VAL A 35 0.37 -4.18 -18.21
N SER A 36 1.47 -4.49 -18.92
CA SER A 36 2.77 -4.74 -18.32
C SER A 36 3.90 -4.32 -19.26
N ARG A 37 5.07 -3.96 -18.71
CA ARG A 37 6.31 -3.77 -19.48
C ARG A 37 6.85 -5.08 -20.08
N ASN A 38 6.42 -6.20 -19.53
CA ASN A 38 6.79 -7.54 -20.04
C ASN A 38 5.53 -8.41 -20.17
N PRO A 39 4.73 -8.19 -21.24
CA PRO A 39 3.49 -8.93 -21.46
C PRO A 39 3.70 -10.45 -21.57
N GLU A 40 4.78 -10.89 -22.20
CA GLU A 40 5.06 -12.32 -22.40
C GLU A 40 5.31 -13.06 -21.09
N ARG A 41 6.02 -12.43 -20.14
CA ARG A 41 6.16 -12.98 -18.79
C ARG A 41 4.80 -13.18 -18.12
N VAL A 42 3.93 -12.17 -18.24
CA VAL A 42 2.59 -12.21 -17.60
C VAL A 42 1.71 -13.27 -18.26
N LYS A 43 1.70 -13.37 -19.59
CA LYS A 43 0.98 -14.43 -20.31
C LYS A 43 1.45 -15.82 -19.90
N LYS A 44 2.77 -16.03 -19.81
CA LYS A 44 3.35 -17.30 -19.35
C LYS A 44 2.90 -17.65 -17.92
N GLU A 45 2.84 -16.66 -17.03
CA GLU A 45 2.42 -16.83 -15.65
C GLU A 45 0.92 -17.15 -15.53
N LEU A 46 0.08 -16.52 -16.35
CA LEU A 46 -1.37 -16.76 -16.38
C LEU A 46 -1.75 -18.10 -17.04
N GLY A 47 -0.84 -18.68 -17.83
CA GLY A 47 -1.10 -19.96 -18.52
C GLY A 47 -2.25 -19.87 -19.55
N ALA A 48 -3.13 -20.86 -19.54
CA ALA A 48 -4.29 -20.95 -20.45
C ALA A 48 -5.46 -20.04 -20.01
N SER A 49 -5.18 -18.76 -19.75
CA SER A 49 -6.18 -17.77 -19.36
C SER A 49 -6.61 -16.92 -20.55
N ASP A 50 -7.91 -16.61 -20.63
CA ASP A 50 -8.47 -15.70 -21.65
C ASP A 50 -8.23 -14.21 -21.33
N ILE A 51 -7.51 -13.88 -20.26
CA ILE A 51 -7.22 -12.50 -19.87
C ILE A 51 -6.27 -11.89 -20.91
N MET A 52 -6.70 -10.78 -21.50
CA MET A 52 -5.87 -10.01 -22.43
C MET A 52 -4.70 -9.38 -21.70
N VAL A 53 -3.49 -9.55 -22.23
CA VAL A 53 -2.26 -8.95 -21.69
C VAL A 53 -1.57 -8.14 -22.78
N MET A 54 -1.36 -6.84 -22.53
CA MET A 54 -0.82 -5.89 -23.49
C MET A 54 0.38 -5.10 -22.94
N ASP A 55 1.10 -4.41 -23.82
CA ASP A 55 2.19 -3.52 -23.41
C ASP A 55 1.64 -2.25 -22.77
N ILE A 56 2.08 -1.94 -21.55
CA ILE A 56 1.68 -0.75 -20.80
C ILE A 56 2.02 0.55 -21.54
N ASN A 57 3.04 0.54 -22.41
CA ASN A 57 3.49 1.72 -23.15
C ASN A 57 2.57 2.08 -24.33
N ASP A 58 1.81 1.12 -24.86
CA ASP A 58 0.81 1.36 -25.90
C ASP A 58 -0.53 1.78 -25.29
N ILE A 59 -0.55 2.95 -24.62
CA ILE A 59 -1.73 3.42 -23.88
C ILE A 59 -2.95 3.53 -24.80
N ALA A 60 -2.80 4.13 -25.97
CA ALA A 60 -3.90 4.30 -26.92
C ALA A 60 -4.43 2.96 -27.45
N GLY A 61 -3.56 1.98 -27.67
CA GLY A 61 -3.93 0.64 -28.12
C GLY A 61 -4.75 -0.10 -27.08
N TRP A 62 -4.21 -0.26 -25.85
CA TRP A 62 -4.91 -1.04 -24.85
C TRP A 62 -6.14 -0.34 -24.26
N THR A 63 -6.18 1.00 -24.17
CA THR A 63 -7.39 1.71 -23.72
C THR A 63 -8.54 1.52 -24.71
N ARG A 64 -8.25 1.52 -26.00
CA ARG A 64 -9.26 1.23 -27.04
C ARG A 64 -9.73 -0.22 -27.00
N GLU A 65 -8.79 -1.17 -26.92
CA GLU A 65 -9.09 -2.61 -27.00
C GLU A 65 -9.79 -3.13 -25.73
N LEU A 66 -9.28 -2.76 -24.56
CA LEU A 66 -9.83 -3.20 -23.28
C LEU A 66 -11.05 -2.39 -22.85
N SER A 67 -11.17 -1.15 -23.32
CA SER A 67 -12.23 -0.20 -22.94
C SER A 67 -12.46 -0.17 -21.41
N PRO A 68 -11.44 0.11 -20.58
CA PRO A 68 -11.58 0.14 -19.13
C PRO A 68 -12.26 1.44 -18.67
N ASP A 69 -13.01 1.37 -17.56
CA ASP A 69 -13.49 2.55 -16.85
C ASP A 69 -12.37 3.22 -16.05
N LEU A 70 -11.46 2.41 -15.51
CA LEU A 70 -10.27 2.87 -14.79
C LEU A 70 -9.14 1.83 -14.83
N ALA A 71 -7.93 2.27 -14.45
CA ALA A 71 -6.80 1.40 -14.21
C ALA A 71 -6.37 1.42 -12.73
N ILE A 72 -6.06 0.24 -12.16
CA ILE A 72 -5.38 0.11 -10.88
C ILE A 72 -3.88 -0.04 -11.15
N LEU A 73 -3.10 0.92 -10.64
CA LEU A 73 -1.66 1.00 -10.89
C LEU A 73 -0.91 0.24 -9.78
N CYS A 74 -0.25 -0.84 -10.16
CA CYS A 74 0.46 -1.77 -9.25
C CYS A 74 1.99 -1.70 -9.44
N GLY A 75 2.50 -0.59 -9.95
CA GLY A 75 3.92 -0.32 -10.11
C GLY A 75 4.61 0.08 -8.81
N GLY A 76 5.96 0.08 -8.80
CA GLY A 76 6.74 0.50 -7.64
C GLY A 76 6.69 2.02 -7.42
N SER A 77 6.51 2.43 -6.15
CA SER A 77 6.40 3.86 -5.78
C SER A 77 7.67 4.66 -6.04
N SER A 78 8.85 4.04 -5.94
CA SER A 78 10.11 4.77 -6.16
C SER A 78 10.51 4.87 -7.64
N THR A 79 9.98 4.00 -8.52
CA THR A 79 10.50 3.87 -9.89
C THR A 79 9.43 4.01 -10.96
N ASP A 80 8.27 3.43 -10.75
CA ASP A 80 7.24 3.31 -11.80
C ASP A 80 6.17 4.39 -11.70
N LEU A 81 5.54 4.52 -10.54
CA LEU A 81 4.37 5.40 -10.35
C LEU A 81 4.66 6.88 -10.63
N PRO A 82 5.81 7.47 -10.24
CA PRO A 82 6.09 8.86 -10.55
C PRO A 82 6.08 9.21 -12.05
N VAL A 83 6.39 8.22 -12.89
CA VAL A 83 6.44 8.40 -14.35
C VAL A 83 5.16 7.88 -15.02
N GLN A 84 4.69 6.71 -14.64
CA GLN A 84 3.53 6.06 -15.27
C GLN A 84 2.20 6.65 -14.80
N GLY A 85 2.10 7.02 -13.52
CA GLY A 85 0.88 7.55 -12.92
C GLY A 85 0.30 8.75 -13.69
N PRO A 86 1.04 9.87 -13.81
CA PRO A 86 0.54 11.04 -14.54
C PRO A 86 0.25 10.76 -16.02
N LYS A 87 1.06 9.90 -16.67
CA LYS A 87 0.80 9.51 -18.07
C LYS A 87 -0.52 8.77 -18.21
N LEU A 88 -0.82 7.84 -17.31
CA LEU A 88 -2.07 7.07 -17.35
C LEU A 88 -3.27 7.94 -16.94
N ALA A 89 -3.13 8.77 -15.90
CA ALA A 89 -4.19 9.67 -15.44
C ALA A 89 -4.65 10.67 -16.52
N ALA A 90 -3.78 11.02 -17.47
CA ALA A 90 -4.12 11.81 -18.63
C ALA A 90 -5.05 11.11 -19.64
N HIS A 91 -5.21 9.78 -19.55
CA HIS A 91 -6.03 9.02 -20.50
C HIS A 91 -7.27 8.39 -19.87
N LEU A 92 -7.22 8.01 -18.61
CA LEU A 92 -8.32 7.36 -17.88
C LEU A 92 -8.22 7.61 -16.38
N SER A 93 -9.29 7.32 -15.65
CA SER A 93 -9.23 7.37 -14.18
C SER A 93 -8.31 6.30 -13.62
N THR A 94 -7.64 6.59 -12.49
CA THR A 94 -6.62 5.71 -11.90
C THR A 94 -6.76 5.59 -10.39
N VAL A 95 -6.25 4.49 -9.86
CA VAL A 95 -6.07 4.25 -8.42
C VAL A 95 -4.67 3.66 -8.20
N ASP A 96 -3.95 4.15 -7.19
CA ASP A 96 -2.64 3.59 -6.81
C ASP A 96 -2.42 3.57 -5.29
N SER A 97 -1.37 2.86 -4.88
CA SER A 97 -0.89 2.80 -3.49
C SER A 97 0.50 3.41 -3.35
N PHE A 98 0.74 4.57 -3.94
CA PHE A 98 2.01 5.29 -3.81
C PHE A 98 2.36 5.54 -2.33
N ASP A 99 3.52 5.04 -1.88
CA ASP A 99 3.92 5.00 -0.47
C ASP A 99 5.24 5.71 -0.14
N ASN A 100 5.81 6.46 -1.09
CA ASN A 100 6.95 7.32 -0.78
C ASN A 100 6.47 8.59 -0.07
N HIS A 101 6.35 8.54 1.25
CA HIS A 101 5.74 9.57 2.09
C HIS A 101 6.29 10.98 1.84
N GLY A 102 7.60 11.11 1.65
CA GLY A 102 8.23 12.40 1.39
C GLY A 102 7.85 13.04 0.06
N GLU A 103 7.46 12.24 -0.92
CA GLU A 103 7.12 12.66 -2.27
C GLU A 103 5.60 12.71 -2.55
N ILE A 104 4.76 12.36 -1.58
CA ILE A 104 3.29 12.40 -1.79
C ILE A 104 2.80 13.77 -2.27
N PRO A 105 3.22 14.91 -1.71
CA PRO A 105 2.75 16.21 -2.19
C PRO A 105 3.13 16.49 -3.65
N ASN A 106 4.35 16.14 -4.06
CA ASN A 106 4.81 16.32 -5.44
C ASN A 106 4.06 15.39 -6.40
N TYR A 107 3.87 14.13 -6.01
CA TYR A 107 3.13 13.15 -6.78
C TYR A 107 1.66 13.54 -6.91
N PHE A 108 1.03 14.01 -5.82
CA PHE A 108 -0.33 14.53 -5.84
C PHE A 108 -0.51 15.63 -6.89
N ASN A 109 0.36 16.64 -6.87
CA ASN A 109 0.28 17.77 -7.81
C ASN A 109 0.42 17.30 -9.27
N ALA A 110 1.31 16.35 -9.54
CA ALA A 110 1.49 15.80 -10.89
C ALA A 110 0.26 15.01 -11.36
N MET A 111 -0.32 14.19 -10.47
CA MET A 111 -1.52 13.42 -10.75
C MET A 111 -2.75 14.32 -10.88
N ASP A 112 -2.88 15.34 -10.03
CA ASP A 112 -3.98 16.30 -10.07
C ASP A 112 -4.01 17.02 -11.40
N LYS A 113 -2.89 17.60 -11.81
CA LYS A 113 -2.79 18.26 -13.11
C LYS A 113 -3.19 17.36 -14.26
N ALA A 114 -2.64 16.15 -14.32
CA ALA A 114 -2.87 15.22 -15.42
C ALA A 114 -4.33 14.75 -15.50
N ALA A 115 -4.93 14.42 -14.35
CA ALA A 115 -6.31 13.97 -14.27
C ALA A 115 -7.31 15.12 -14.49
N HIS A 116 -7.04 16.30 -13.91
CA HIS A 116 -7.91 17.46 -14.07
C HIS A 116 -7.99 17.92 -15.54
N ASP A 117 -6.85 18.07 -16.20
CA ASP A 117 -6.78 18.52 -17.60
C ASP A 117 -7.52 17.57 -18.58
N SER A 118 -7.70 16.31 -18.20
CA SER A 118 -8.38 15.29 -19.01
C SER A 118 -9.78 14.90 -18.49
N GLY A 119 -10.28 15.56 -17.43
CA GLY A 119 -11.57 15.23 -16.84
C GLY A 119 -11.63 13.86 -16.16
N ASN A 120 -10.50 13.29 -15.77
CA ASN A 120 -10.38 12.02 -15.08
C ASN A 120 -10.27 12.21 -13.55
N VAL A 121 -10.42 11.11 -12.82
CA VAL A 121 -10.21 11.05 -11.38
C VAL A 121 -9.01 10.17 -11.09
N ALA A 122 -8.05 10.67 -10.33
CA ALA A 122 -6.90 9.91 -9.85
C ALA A 122 -6.96 9.79 -8.31
N VAL A 123 -7.15 8.59 -7.78
CA VAL A 123 -7.09 8.37 -6.34
C VAL A 123 -5.74 7.77 -5.99
N ILE A 124 -4.96 8.50 -5.20
CA ILE A 124 -3.56 8.16 -4.93
C ILE A 124 -3.32 7.75 -3.47
N SER A 125 -2.22 7.05 -3.24
CA SER A 125 -1.73 6.70 -1.90
C SER A 125 -2.78 5.95 -1.06
N THR A 126 -3.47 4.99 -1.68
CA THR A 126 -4.62 4.30 -1.09
C THR A 126 -4.28 2.91 -0.55
N GLY A 127 -3.09 2.72 -0.02
CA GLY A 127 -2.72 1.52 0.71
C GLY A 127 -3.38 1.47 2.10
N TRP A 128 -2.86 0.62 2.96
CA TRP A 128 -3.24 0.65 4.36
C TRP A 128 -2.41 1.68 5.16
N ASP A 129 -1.15 1.95 4.75
CA ASP A 129 -0.37 3.13 5.19
C ASP A 129 0.71 3.51 4.15
N PRO A 130 0.56 4.65 3.49
CA PRO A 130 -0.55 5.64 3.58
C PRO A 130 -1.88 5.05 3.11
N GLY A 131 -2.97 5.64 3.57
CA GLY A 131 -4.33 5.25 3.25
C GLY A 131 -5.18 5.12 4.52
N ILE A 132 -5.59 3.90 4.91
CA ILE A 132 -6.47 3.68 6.06
C ILE A 132 -5.88 4.30 7.34
N PHE A 133 -4.61 4.10 7.62
CA PHE A 133 -3.96 4.70 8.79
C PHE A 133 -3.89 6.23 8.72
N SER A 134 -3.81 6.80 7.52
CA SER A 134 -3.88 8.25 7.34
C SER A 134 -5.23 8.80 7.76
N LEU A 135 -6.32 8.12 7.36
CA LEU A 135 -7.67 8.47 7.79
C LEU A 135 -7.83 8.36 9.31
N GLU A 136 -7.37 7.26 9.90
CA GLU A 136 -7.46 7.04 11.36
C GLU A 136 -6.68 8.11 12.16
N ARG A 137 -5.51 8.54 11.66
CA ARG A 137 -4.76 9.65 12.28
C ARG A 137 -5.54 10.96 12.25
N VAL A 138 -6.19 11.27 11.13
CA VAL A 138 -7.02 12.48 11.00
C VAL A 138 -8.23 12.42 11.94
N LEU A 139 -8.94 11.29 11.96
CA LEU A 139 -10.10 11.09 12.86
C LEU A 139 -9.70 11.25 14.33
N ALA A 140 -8.63 10.57 14.77
CA ALA A 140 -8.13 10.65 16.12
C ALA A 140 -7.74 12.09 16.51
N SER A 141 -7.01 12.81 15.65
CA SER A 141 -6.61 14.20 15.86
C SER A 141 -7.79 15.17 15.89
N SER A 142 -8.87 14.82 15.20
CA SER A 142 -10.10 15.65 15.17
C SER A 142 -10.97 15.44 16.41
N PHE A 143 -10.96 14.25 17.01
CA PHE A 143 -11.85 13.90 18.12
C PHE A 143 -11.24 14.11 19.49
N ILE A 144 -9.90 14.02 19.60
CA ILE A 144 -9.19 14.22 20.87
C ILE A 144 -8.32 15.48 20.75
N PRO A 145 -8.64 16.58 21.48
CA PRO A 145 -7.90 17.83 21.37
C PRO A 145 -6.41 17.68 21.70
N GLY A 146 -5.55 18.21 20.82
CA GLY A 146 -4.10 18.25 21.03
C GLY A 146 -3.40 16.89 21.05
N VAL A 147 -4.08 15.81 20.68
CA VAL A 147 -3.47 14.48 20.63
C VAL A 147 -2.50 14.34 19.48
N LYS A 148 -1.45 13.53 19.68
CA LYS A 148 -0.56 13.04 18.62
C LYS A 148 -0.89 11.58 18.32
N PRO A 149 -1.34 11.24 17.12
CA PRO A 149 -1.53 9.84 16.72
C PRO A 149 -0.18 9.21 16.35
N TYR A 150 0.06 7.99 16.82
CA TYR A 150 1.27 7.20 16.57
C TYR A 150 0.91 6.00 15.71
N GLY A 151 1.76 5.68 14.74
CA GLY A 151 1.67 4.45 13.95
C GLY A 151 2.71 3.43 14.38
N PHE A 152 2.29 2.23 14.72
CA PHE A 152 3.17 1.10 15.01
C PHE A 152 2.95 -0.01 13.99
N TYR A 153 4.04 -0.68 13.59
CA TYR A 153 4.02 -1.71 12.54
C TYR A 153 4.69 -2.98 13.04
N GLY A 154 4.16 -4.14 12.59
CA GLY A 154 4.72 -5.43 12.98
C GLY A 154 4.44 -5.78 14.42
N LEU A 155 3.15 -5.83 14.77
CA LEU A 155 2.68 -6.11 16.14
C LEU A 155 2.74 -7.59 16.52
N SER A 156 2.81 -8.49 15.55
CA SER A 156 2.93 -9.92 15.81
C SER A 156 4.35 -10.29 16.26
N GLU A 157 4.52 -11.42 16.96
CA GLU A 157 5.84 -11.93 17.35
C GLU A 157 6.76 -12.13 16.16
N SER A 158 6.22 -12.52 15.01
CA SER A 158 6.97 -12.66 13.76
C SER A 158 7.26 -11.35 13.04
N GLY A 159 6.80 -10.23 13.60
CA GLY A 159 6.93 -8.92 12.95
C GLY A 159 6.06 -8.73 11.71
N GLY A 160 6.32 -7.67 10.97
CA GLY A 160 5.65 -7.35 9.72
C GLY A 160 6.63 -7.26 8.55
N LEU A 161 6.43 -8.09 7.52
CA LEU A 161 7.30 -8.13 6.36
C LEU A 161 7.16 -6.85 5.52
N SER A 162 8.27 -6.12 5.36
CA SER A 162 8.36 -4.95 4.47
C SER A 162 8.94 -5.34 3.11
N MET A 163 8.13 -5.19 2.07
CA MET A 163 8.56 -5.50 0.70
C MET A 163 9.61 -4.50 0.20
N GLY A 164 9.45 -3.21 0.48
CA GLY A 164 10.39 -2.18 0.06
C GLY A 164 11.76 -2.30 0.70
N HIS A 165 11.81 -2.56 2.03
CA HIS A 165 13.08 -2.80 2.74
C HIS A 165 13.76 -4.10 2.28
N SER A 166 12.99 -5.17 2.09
CA SER A 166 13.52 -6.42 1.54
C SER A 166 14.14 -6.22 0.15
N ASP A 167 13.50 -5.42 -0.69
CA ASP A 167 14.00 -5.09 -2.02
C ASP A 167 15.28 -4.23 -1.97
N ALA A 168 15.36 -3.29 -1.03
CA ALA A 168 16.57 -2.49 -0.82
C ALA A 168 17.77 -3.38 -0.43
N ILE A 169 17.58 -4.37 0.45
CA ILE A 169 18.64 -5.33 0.82
C ILE A 169 19.06 -6.17 -0.39
N ARG A 170 18.12 -6.66 -1.20
CA ARG A 170 18.42 -7.47 -2.40
C ARG A 170 19.25 -6.75 -3.46
N ARG A 171 19.32 -5.42 -3.40
CA ARG A 171 20.16 -4.62 -4.31
C ARG A 171 21.61 -4.46 -3.84
N ILE A 172 21.94 -4.92 -2.62
CA ILE A 172 23.30 -4.88 -2.11
C ILE A 172 24.13 -5.94 -2.84
N PRO A 173 25.32 -5.59 -3.39
CA PRO A 173 26.21 -6.57 -3.99
C PRO A 173 26.53 -7.73 -3.02
N GLY A 174 26.46 -8.96 -3.51
CA GLY A 174 26.67 -10.17 -2.69
C GLY A 174 25.42 -10.71 -1.99
N VAL A 175 24.27 -10.04 -2.11
CA VAL A 175 23.00 -10.55 -1.61
C VAL A 175 22.23 -11.25 -2.71
N LYS A 176 21.91 -12.53 -2.51
CA LYS A 176 21.11 -13.36 -3.41
C LYS A 176 19.62 -13.19 -3.19
N ASP A 177 19.15 -13.21 -1.94
CA ASP A 177 17.75 -12.94 -1.56
C ASP A 177 17.68 -12.40 -0.13
N ALA A 178 16.58 -11.74 0.22
CA ALA A 178 16.38 -11.21 1.56
C ALA A 178 14.91 -11.03 1.91
N ARG A 179 14.62 -11.11 3.22
CA ARG A 179 13.36 -10.67 3.84
C ARG A 179 13.68 -9.77 5.03
N GLN A 180 12.93 -8.68 5.14
CA GLN A 180 13.02 -7.78 6.29
C GLN A 180 11.69 -7.72 7.02
N TYR A 181 11.76 -7.84 8.34
CA TYR A 181 10.62 -7.72 9.23
C TYR A 181 10.79 -6.51 10.15
N THR A 182 9.75 -5.70 10.23
CA THR A 182 9.63 -4.62 11.21
C THR A 182 8.94 -5.16 12.44
N HIS A 183 9.43 -4.78 13.61
CA HIS A 183 8.85 -5.11 14.90
C HIS A 183 8.56 -3.82 15.67
N ALA A 184 7.37 -3.71 16.24
CA ALA A 184 7.04 -2.63 17.16
C ALA A 184 7.67 -2.86 18.53
N GLU A 185 8.12 -1.80 19.19
CA GLU A 185 8.64 -1.86 20.57
C GLU A 185 7.44 -1.80 21.56
N PRO A 186 7.22 -2.87 22.36
CA PRO A 186 6.08 -2.93 23.29
C PRO A 186 6.05 -1.80 24.32
N ASP A 187 7.23 -1.39 24.81
CA ASP A 187 7.35 -0.31 25.79
C ASP A 187 6.95 1.05 25.21
N ALA A 188 7.22 1.29 23.93
CA ALA A 188 6.79 2.49 23.24
C ALA A 188 5.26 2.51 23.08
N ILE A 189 4.65 1.38 22.73
CA ILE A 189 3.21 1.20 22.67
C ILE A 189 2.58 1.50 24.04
N ALA A 190 3.13 0.93 25.12
CA ALA A 190 2.63 1.16 26.48
C ALA A 190 2.73 2.63 26.88
N LYS A 191 3.83 3.31 26.57
CA LYS A 191 4.00 4.75 26.81
C LYS A 191 2.94 5.59 26.09
N VAL A 192 2.66 5.27 24.81
CA VAL A 192 1.63 5.99 24.03
C VAL A 192 0.25 5.75 24.62
N ARG A 193 -0.08 4.51 24.99
CA ARG A 193 -1.37 4.16 25.60
C ARG A 193 -1.61 4.83 26.95
N SER A 194 -0.56 5.12 27.72
CA SER A 194 -0.69 5.81 28.98
C SER A 194 -1.03 7.31 28.85
N GLY A 195 -1.01 7.86 27.64
CA GLY A 195 -1.26 9.29 27.37
C GLY A 195 0.04 10.11 27.43
N GLY A 196 -0.13 11.45 27.37
CA GLY A 196 0.99 12.38 27.52
C GLY A 196 1.77 12.74 26.26
N ASN A 197 1.38 12.22 25.10
CA ASN A 197 2.00 12.51 23.80
C ASN A 197 3.55 12.41 23.81
N PRO A 198 4.14 11.26 24.18
CA PRO A 198 5.60 11.14 24.34
C PRO A 198 6.32 11.48 23.03
N VAL A 199 7.49 12.12 23.16
CA VAL A 199 8.38 12.31 22.02
C VAL A 199 9.16 11.01 21.83
N LEU A 200 8.92 10.33 20.73
CA LEU A 200 9.56 9.06 20.38
C LEU A 200 10.24 9.21 19.00
N THR A 201 11.45 8.73 18.90
CA THR A 201 12.16 8.55 17.64
C THR A 201 11.68 7.29 16.92
N ALA A 202 11.97 7.19 15.64
CA ALA A 202 11.64 5.99 14.86
C ALA A 202 12.28 4.72 15.44
N GLY A 203 13.53 4.82 15.92
CA GLY A 203 14.26 3.71 16.55
C GLY A 203 13.75 3.33 17.94
N GLU A 204 13.10 4.24 18.67
CA GLU A 204 12.42 3.92 19.93
C GLU A 204 11.06 3.24 19.70
N MET A 205 10.46 3.44 18.52
CA MET A 205 9.16 2.86 18.17
C MET A 205 9.27 1.48 17.55
N HIS A 206 10.37 1.22 16.82
CA HIS A 206 10.53 0.00 16.02
C HIS A 206 11.98 -0.48 16.00
N TRP A 207 12.15 -1.79 15.75
CA TRP A 207 13.42 -2.37 15.35
C TRP A 207 13.26 -3.20 14.07
N ARG A 208 14.38 -3.59 13.47
CA ARG A 208 14.43 -4.29 12.19
C ARG A 208 15.08 -5.66 12.36
N GLU A 209 14.50 -6.67 11.71
CA GLU A 209 15.06 -7.99 11.60
C GLU A 209 15.19 -8.38 10.13
N CYS A 210 16.40 -8.79 9.75
CA CYS A 210 16.73 -9.12 8.36
C CYS A 210 17.17 -10.57 8.28
N PHE A 211 16.63 -11.30 7.31
CA PHE A 211 17.04 -12.65 6.93
C PHE A 211 17.60 -12.57 5.52
N ILE A 212 18.90 -12.86 5.38
CA ILE A 212 19.66 -12.59 4.15
C ILE A 212 20.32 -13.89 3.68
N VAL A 213 20.14 -14.17 2.39
CA VAL A 213 20.87 -15.22 1.68
C VAL A 213 21.99 -14.56 0.91
N LEU A 214 23.22 -14.99 1.16
CA LEU A 214 24.39 -14.48 0.47
C LEU A 214 24.69 -15.27 -0.81
N GLU A 215 25.39 -14.64 -1.74
CA GLU A 215 26.10 -15.32 -2.81
C GLU A 215 27.36 -16.03 -2.25
N ASP A 216 27.82 -17.09 -2.91
CA ASP A 216 28.88 -17.98 -2.39
C ASP A 216 30.20 -17.26 -2.02
N SER A 217 30.51 -16.13 -2.67
CA SER A 217 31.75 -15.35 -2.46
C SER A 217 31.56 -14.06 -1.68
N ALA A 218 30.37 -13.82 -1.09
CA ALA A 218 30.05 -12.57 -0.45
C ALA A 218 30.68 -12.45 0.95
N ASP A 219 31.13 -11.26 1.29
CA ASP A 219 31.58 -10.92 2.64
C ASP A 219 30.39 -10.56 3.52
N ALA A 220 30.04 -11.46 4.44
CA ALA A 220 28.93 -11.31 5.36
C ALA A 220 29.08 -10.05 6.24
N GLY A 221 30.28 -9.72 6.70
CA GLY A 221 30.52 -8.54 7.53
C GLY A 221 30.29 -7.24 6.76
N ALA A 222 30.75 -7.17 5.51
CA ALA A 222 30.55 -6.02 4.66
C ALA A 222 29.07 -5.80 4.29
N VAL A 223 28.34 -6.90 4.04
CA VAL A 223 26.88 -6.85 3.80
C VAL A 223 26.13 -6.38 5.05
N GLU A 224 26.43 -6.95 6.22
CA GLU A 224 25.81 -6.54 7.49
C GLU A 224 26.04 -5.06 7.80
N GLU A 225 27.26 -4.57 7.63
CA GLU A 225 27.61 -3.16 7.82
C GLU A 225 26.83 -2.26 6.84
N THR A 226 26.78 -2.65 5.57
CA THR A 226 26.02 -1.91 4.54
C THR A 226 24.54 -1.85 4.88
N VAL A 227 23.93 -2.94 5.33
CA VAL A 227 22.52 -2.95 5.76
C VAL A 227 22.31 -1.99 6.92
N LYS A 228 23.08 -2.15 8.02
CA LYS A 228 22.88 -1.36 9.25
C LYS A 228 23.07 0.13 9.04
N ASN A 229 23.94 0.55 8.11
CA ASN A 229 24.23 1.94 7.82
C ASN A 229 23.42 2.53 6.66
N MET A 230 22.50 1.76 6.05
CA MET A 230 21.70 2.23 4.91
C MET A 230 20.79 3.39 5.32
N PRO A 231 20.99 4.60 4.77
CA PRO A 231 20.20 5.79 5.10
C PRO A 231 18.71 5.58 4.78
N ASN A 232 17.84 6.18 5.57
CA ASN A 232 16.37 6.17 5.44
C ASN A 232 15.70 4.79 5.65
N TYR A 233 16.47 3.69 5.66
CA TYR A 233 15.91 2.34 5.79
C TYR A 233 16.26 1.70 7.15
N PHE A 234 17.57 1.70 7.51
CA PHE A 234 18.06 0.93 8.65
C PHE A 234 18.85 1.77 9.66
N ALA A 235 19.60 2.78 9.21
CA ALA A 235 20.48 3.57 10.07
C ALA A 235 19.82 4.14 11.35
N PRO A 236 18.55 4.57 11.37
CA PRO A 236 17.88 5.05 12.58
C PRO A 236 17.45 3.95 13.57
N TYR A 237 17.58 2.67 13.20
CA TYR A 237 16.98 1.56 13.92
C TYR A 237 18.01 0.59 14.48
N ARG A 238 17.69 -0.05 15.61
CA ARG A 238 18.32 -1.30 16.00
C ARG A 238 18.01 -2.35 14.92
N THR A 239 19.05 -2.88 14.27
CA THR A 239 18.91 -3.83 13.17
C THR A 239 19.65 -5.13 13.49
N VAL A 240 18.91 -6.24 13.48
CA VAL A 240 19.45 -7.59 13.61
C VAL A 240 19.54 -8.22 12.23
N VAL A 241 20.70 -8.76 11.88
CA VAL A 241 20.95 -9.42 10.59
C VAL A 241 21.22 -10.90 10.84
N ASN A 242 20.45 -11.76 10.18
CA ASN A 242 20.57 -13.21 10.22
C ASN A 242 20.93 -13.69 8.81
N PHE A 243 22.07 -14.38 8.67
CA PHE A 243 22.41 -15.05 7.42
C PHE A 243 21.85 -16.47 7.44
N ILE A 244 21.09 -16.82 6.42
CA ILE A 244 20.40 -18.12 6.31
C ILE A 244 20.54 -18.70 4.91
N THR A 245 20.18 -19.95 4.74
CA THR A 245 20.13 -20.61 3.43
C THR A 245 18.90 -20.20 2.62
N GLN A 246 18.95 -20.40 1.29
CA GLN A 246 17.80 -20.16 0.42
C GLN A 246 16.61 -21.06 0.79
N ASP A 247 16.88 -22.30 1.17
CA ASP A 247 15.84 -23.25 1.57
C ASP A 247 15.15 -22.82 2.88
N GLU A 248 15.91 -22.36 3.87
CA GLU A 248 15.33 -21.77 5.09
C GLU A 248 14.47 -20.54 4.78
N LEU A 249 14.96 -19.63 3.91
CA LEU A 249 14.19 -18.46 3.50
C LEU A 249 12.86 -18.86 2.85
N ASN A 250 12.90 -19.84 1.95
CA ASN A 250 11.73 -20.31 1.22
C ASN A 250 10.71 -21.03 2.10
N ILE A 251 11.18 -21.80 3.10
CA ILE A 251 10.30 -22.58 3.99
C ILE A 251 9.72 -21.70 5.09
N ARG A 252 10.56 -20.93 5.79
CA ARG A 252 10.16 -20.19 6.99
C ARG A 252 9.51 -18.83 6.68
N PHE A 253 9.86 -18.21 5.55
CA PHE A 253 9.52 -16.84 5.21
C PHE A 253 8.81 -16.69 3.85
N SER A 254 8.02 -17.69 3.48
CA SER A 254 7.27 -17.74 2.20
C SER A 254 6.07 -16.77 2.15
N GLY A 255 5.50 -16.40 3.30
CA GLY A 255 4.36 -15.51 3.42
C GLY A 255 4.75 -14.02 3.44
N PHE A 256 3.73 -13.16 3.40
CA PHE A 256 3.88 -11.71 3.49
C PHE A 256 3.05 -11.13 4.65
N PRO A 257 3.15 -11.67 5.88
CA PRO A 257 2.37 -11.17 7.01
C PRO A 257 2.77 -9.73 7.32
N HIS A 258 1.79 -8.92 7.62
CA HIS A 258 2.01 -7.57 8.11
C HIS A 258 0.83 -7.10 8.94
N GLY A 259 1.02 -6.03 9.70
CA GLY A 259 -0.02 -5.40 10.47
C GLY A 259 0.53 -4.22 11.23
N GLY A 260 -0.36 -3.52 11.89
CA GLY A 260 0.01 -2.35 12.66
C GLY A 260 -1.18 -1.78 13.40
N CYS A 261 -0.94 -0.69 14.10
CA CYS A 261 -1.98 0.09 14.73
C CYS A 261 -1.71 1.59 14.65
N VAL A 262 -2.78 2.36 14.70
CA VAL A 262 -2.74 3.79 15.03
C VAL A 262 -3.27 3.94 16.44
N ILE A 263 -2.51 4.57 17.31
CA ILE A 263 -2.90 4.82 18.72
C ILE A 263 -2.86 6.33 18.97
N ALA A 264 -3.92 6.87 19.53
CA ALA A 264 -4.01 8.24 20.02
C ALA A 264 -4.62 8.23 21.42
N SER A 265 -3.89 8.71 22.41
CA SER A 265 -4.33 8.76 23.82
C SER A 265 -4.13 10.15 24.39
N GLY A 266 -5.16 10.70 25.02
CA GLY A 266 -5.17 12.05 25.54
C GLY A 266 -6.36 12.29 26.45
N THR A 267 -6.87 13.52 26.44
CA THR A 267 -8.04 13.92 27.21
C THR A 267 -9.07 14.64 26.37
N THR A 268 -10.34 14.44 26.67
CA THR A 268 -11.44 15.25 26.12
C THR A 268 -11.38 16.67 26.63
N ALA A 269 -12.18 17.58 26.07
CA ALA A 269 -12.18 19.00 26.43
C ALA A 269 -12.53 19.24 27.90
N ASP A 270 -13.26 18.35 28.57
CA ASP A 270 -13.59 18.38 29.98
C ASP A 270 -12.57 17.69 30.88
N GLY A 271 -11.44 17.20 30.32
CA GLY A 271 -10.37 16.53 31.07
C GLY A 271 -10.58 15.03 31.26
N GLY A 272 -11.63 14.44 30.70
CA GLY A 272 -11.85 13.00 30.73
C GLY A 272 -10.81 12.23 29.89
N SER A 273 -10.40 11.05 30.35
CA SER A 273 -9.50 10.18 29.57
C SER A 273 -10.13 9.79 28.24
N ALA A 274 -9.35 9.88 27.15
CA ALA A 274 -9.77 9.52 25.79
C ALA A 274 -8.67 8.73 25.10
N GLN A 275 -9.06 7.61 24.46
CA GLN A 275 -8.17 6.80 23.64
C GLN A 275 -8.91 6.30 22.40
N ILE A 276 -8.25 6.40 21.25
CA ILE A 276 -8.67 5.77 20.01
C ILE A 276 -7.52 4.87 19.57
N GLU A 277 -7.83 3.63 19.30
CA GLU A 277 -6.87 2.68 18.75
C GLU A 277 -7.52 1.91 17.59
N TYR A 278 -6.88 1.95 16.44
CA TYR A 278 -7.25 1.16 15.27
C TYR A 278 -6.12 0.20 14.95
N GLN A 279 -6.41 -1.08 14.90
CA GLN A 279 -5.43 -2.14 14.63
C GLN A 279 -5.85 -2.97 13.43
N CYS A 280 -4.87 -3.36 12.62
CA CYS A 280 -5.06 -4.34 11.55
C CYS A 280 -3.99 -5.42 11.58
N ASN A 281 -4.39 -6.63 11.17
CA ASN A 281 -3.52 -7.78 10.95
C ASN A 281 -3.82 -8.39 9.58
N TRP A 282 -2.79 -8.48 8.76
CA TRP A 282 -2.89 -8.98 7.40
C TRP A 282 -2.04 -10.24 7.25
N GLY A 283 -2.66 -11.35 6.86
CA GLY A 283 -1.94 -12.57 6.47
C GLY A 283 -1.09 -12.38 5.21
N SER A 284 -1.45 -11.39 4.40
CA SER A 284 -0.71 -11.02 3.21
C SER A 284 -0.80 -9.51 2.98
N ASN A 285 0.31 -8.80 3.12
CA ASN A 285 0.42 -7.37 2.85
C ASN A 285 -0.03 -7.00 1.41
N PRO A 286 0.45 -7.68 0.34
CA PRO A 286 -0.01 -7.38 -1.02
C PRO A 286 -1.51 -7.61 -1.22
N ALA A 287 -2.09 -8.64 -0.62
CA ALA A 287 -3.51 -8.92 -0.74
C ALA A 287 -4.37 -7.88 0.00
N ALA A 288 -3.93 -7.42 1.17
CA ALA A 288 -4.59 -6.35 1.90
C ALA A 288 -4.58 -5.04 1.11
N THR A 289 -3.40 -4.63 0.61
CA THR A 289 -3.26 -3.45 -0.26
C THR A 289 -4.17 -3.56 -1.48
N ALA A 290 -4.21 -4.73 -2.13
CA ALA A 290 -5.06 -4.98 -3.27
C ALA A 290 -6.56 -4.82 -2.97
N SER A 291 -7.02 -5.32 -1.82
CA SER A 291 -8.41 -5.17 -1.39
C SER A 291 -8.77 -3.70 -1.14
N VAL A 292 -7.86 -2.93 -0.57
CA VAL A 292 -8.02 -1.49 -0.39
C VAL A 292 -8.09 -0.77 -1.74
N LEU A 293 -7.20 -1.09 -2.67
CA LEU A 293 -7.19 -0.52 -4.03
C LEU A 293 -8.51 -0.80 -4.77
N VAL A 294 -9.05 -2.02 -4.67
CA VAL A 294 -10.33 -2.38 -5.30
C VAL A 294 -11.50 -1.62 -4.68
N ALA A 295 -11.52 -1.42 -3.36
CA ALA A 295 -12.52 -0.57 -2.72
C ALA A 295 -12.42 0.90 -3.20
N HIS A 296 -11.19 1.40 -3.36
CA HIS A 296 -10.95 2.76 -3.88
C HIS A 296 -11.29 2.89 -5.36
N ALA A 297 -11.14 1.83 -6.16
CA ALA A 297 -11.60 1.82 -7.56
C ALA A 297 -13.12 2.08 -7.65
N ARG A 298 -13.91 1.49 -6.76
CA ARG A 298 -15.34 1.78 -6.64
C ARG A 298 -15.61 3.23 -6.28
N ALA A 299 -14.88 3.77 -5.31
CA ALA A 299 -14.99 5.16 -4.89
C ALA A 299 -14.60 6.13 -6.01
N THR A 300 -13.54 5.83 -6.77
CA THR A 300 -13.11 6.61 -7.95
C THR A 300 -14.22 6.77 -8.97
N MET A 301 -14.93 5.69 -9.29
CA MET A 301 -16.04 5.75 -10.26
C MET A 301 -17.24 6.53 -9.71
N ARG A 302 -17.47 6.53 -8.40
CA ARG A 302 -18.51 7.36 -7.77
C ARG A 302 -18.13 8.84 -7.80
N LEU A 303 -16.88 9.19 -7.48
CA LEU A 303 -16.38 10.56 -7.62
C LEU A 303 -16.54 11.07 -9.07
N LYS A 304 -16.17 10.25 -10.06
CA LYS A 304 -16.33 10.59 -11.47
C LYS A 304 -17.80 10.80 -11.85
N LYS A 305 -18.70 9.94 -11.36
CA LYS A 305 -20.15 10.09 -11.57
C LYS A 305 -20.70 11.36 -10.92
N ASP A 306 -20.12 11.83 -9.82
CA ASP A 306 -20.47 13.08 -9.16
C ASP A 306 -19.83 14.31 -9.84
N GLY A 307 -19.22 14.14 -11.01
CA GLY A 307 -18.63 15.22 -11.80
C GLY A 307 -17.28 15.72 -11.28
N LYS A 308 -16.59 14.92 -10.42
CA LYS A 308 -15.27 15.27 -9.93
C LYS A 308 -14.18 14.93 -10.95
N SER A 309 -13.11 15.72 -10.95
CA SER A 309 -11.87 15.48 -11.72
C SER A 309 -10.66 15.98 -10.92
N GLY A 310 -9.45 15.43 -11.22
CA GLY A 310 -8.24 15.73 -10.50
C GLY A 310 -7.81 14.61 -9.56
N ALA A 311 -6.86 14.89 -8.67
CA ALA A 311 -6.37 13.93 -7.70
C ALA A 311 -7.14 13.99 -6.37
N PHE A 312 -7.28 12.82 -5.74
CA PHE A 312 -7.94 12.63 -4.45
C PHE A 312 -7.13 11.64 -3.63
N THR A 313 -7.30 11.70 -2.32
CA THR A 313 -6.78 10.74 -1.35
C THR A 313 -7.94 10.10 -0.58
N ILE A 314 -7.66 9.16 0.30
CA ILE A 314 -8.68 8.60 1.21
C ILE A 314 -9.37 9.68 2.05
N LEU A 315 -8.70 10.80 2.31
CA LEU A 315 -9.24 11.90 3.14
C LEU A 315 -10.37 12.66 2.45
N ASP A 316 -10.49 12.55 1.14
CA ASP A 316 -11.48 13.24 0.31
C ASP A 316 -12.70 12.38 -0.01
N ILE A 317 -12.68 11.10 0.41
CA ILE A 317 -13.66 10.10 -0.03
C ILE A 317 -14.68 9.81 1.08
N PRO A 318 -15.98 9.99 0.84
CA PRO A 318 -17.01 9.54 1.76
C PRO A 318 -16.93 8.01 1.99
N PRO A 319 -16.92 7.51 3.26
CA PRO A 319 -16.78 6.08 3.54
C PRO A 319 -17.80 5.17 2.83
N ALA A 320 -19.00 5.67 2.57
CA ALA A 320 -20.02 4.95 1.81
C ALA A 320 -19.61 4.61 0.36
N TYR A 321 -18.62 5.34 -0.19
CA TYR A 321 -18.15 5.13 -1.56
C TYR A 321 -17.30 3.86 -1.72
N PHE A 322 -16.72 3.36 -0.63
CA PHE A 322 -15.95 2.11 -0.66
C PHE A 322 -16.83 0.86 -0.76
N SER A 323 -18.08 0.94 -0.30
CA SER A 323 -18.97 -0.22 -0.23
C SER A 323 -19.69 -0.50 -1.54
N ASN A 324 -19.96 -1.76 -1.86
CA ASN A 324 -20.85 -2.17 -2.94
C ASN A 324 -22.35 -2.14 -2.55
N LEU A 325 -22.63 -1.83 -1.28
CA LEU A 325 -24.00 -1.71 -0.77
C LEU A 325 -24.61 -0.37 -1.18
N SER A 326 -25.94 -0.36 -1.32
CA SER A 326 -26.71 0.87 -1.49
C SER A 326 -26.70 1.69 -0.19
N ARG A 327 -27.08 2.98 -0.30
CA ARG A 327 -27.21 3.84 0.89
C ARG A 327 -28.23 3.27 1.89
N GLU A 328 -29.33 2.73 1.42
CA GLU A 328 -30.35 2.13 2.28
C GLU A 328 -29.82 0.89 3.03
N GLU A 329 -29.11 0.03 2.34
CA GLU A 329 -28.46 -1.14 2.95
C GLU A 329 -27.38 -0.75 3.97
N LEU A 330 -26.60 0.30 3.69
CA LEU A 330 -25.59 0.82 4.64
C LEU A 330 -26.26 1.35 5.92
N LEU A 331 -27.33 2.15 5.78
CA LEU A 331 -28.08 2.66 6.93
C LEU A 331 -28.67 1.51 7.75
N LYS A 332 -29.29 0.54 7.10
CA LYS A 332 -29.90 -0.61 7.78
C LYS A 332 -28.89 -1.50 8.50
N LYS A 333 -27.68 -1.62 7.94
CA LYS A 333 -26.69 -2.58 8.42
C LYS A 333 -25.74 -2.03 9.45
N PHE A 334 -25.44 -0.70 9.40
CA PHE A 334 -24.37 -0.10 10.17
C PHE A 334 -24.81 1.09 11.03
N MET A 335 -26.03 1.57 10.88
CA MET A 335 -26.60 2.64 11.72
C MET A 335 -27.76 2.13 12.58
#